data_3671e785ed48c3a70d259779d7b4679d
#
_entry.id   3671e785ed48c3a70d259779d7b4679d
#
_cell.length_a   1.000
_cell.length_b   1.000
_cell.length_c   1.000
_cell.angle_alpha   90.00
_cell.angle_beta   90.00
_cell.angle_gamma   90.00
#
_symmetry.space_group_name_H-M   'P 1'
#
loop_
_entity.id
_entity.type
_entity.pdbx_description
1 polymer ?
#
loop_
_entity_poly.entity_id
_entity_poly.type
_entity_poly.pdbx_seq_one_letter_code
_entity_poly.pdbx_strand_id
1 'polypeptide(L)'
;LEKYNLTFAAVAPSLLQLLLPYFSEIQLPELKYLIVTAEASDVELLSAFRACAPNASFVNLYGPTEGTIYCTAYQIPTTSCKHHNGMIAIGKPFEGVDALIMNNSGIPVATGETGELWISGRQVMNGYWNAPEKTKECLIEGTDGRTYYKTGDLCQTDTDGDIIYC
;
A
#
# COMPACT_ATOMS: atom_id res chain seq x y z
N LEU A 1 -0.75 14.33 -20.43
CA LEU A 1 -1.10 14.72 -19.05
C LEU A 1 -1.23 16.24 -18.94
N GLU A 2 -0.24 17.00 -19.31
CA GLU A 2 -0.22 18.48 -19.25
C GLU A 2 -1.41 19.13 -19.99
N LYS A 3 -1.74 18.64 -21.19
CA LYS A 3 -2.84 19.15 -22.05
C LYS A 3 -4.21 19.22 -21.34
N TYR A 4 -4.42 18.41 -20.30
CA TYR A 4 -5.75 18.24 -19.68
C TYR A 4 -5.83 18.84 -18.26
N ASN A 5 -4.79 19.55 -17.79
CA ASN A 5 -4.75 20.15 -16.44
C ASN A 5 -5.19 19.16 -15.34
N LEU A 6 -4.59 17.99 -15.33
CA LEU A 6 -4.96 16.93 -14.39
C LEU A 6 -4.74 17.37 -12.96
N THR A 7 -5.74 17.16 -12.11
CA THR A 7 -5.69 17.45 -10.67
C THR A 7 -5.51 16.20 -9.82
N PHE A 8 -5.74 15.01 -10.40
CA PHE A 8 -5.62 13.71 -9.75
C PHE A 8 -5.04 12.69 -10.71
N ALA A 9 -4.11 11.87 -10.24
CA ALA A 9 -3.58 10.73 -10.97
C ALA A 9 -3.40 9.54 -10.03
N ALA A 10 -3.73 8.33 -10.50
CA ALA A 10 -3.40 7.07 -9.84
C ALA A 10 -2.57 6.23 -10.81
N VAL A 11 -1.40 5.79 -10.36
CA VAL A 11 -0.40 5.13 -11.23
C VAL A 11 0.29 3.99 -10.49
N ALA A 12 0.71 2.97 -11.25
CA ALA A 12 1.65 1.98 -10.76
C ALA A 12 3.09 2.55 -10.83
N PRO A 13 3.97 2.24 -9.86
CA PRO A 13 5.37 2.63 -9.89
C PRO A 13 6.09 2.26 -11.18
N SER A 14 5.80 1.09 -11.75
CA SER A 14 6.37 0.65 -13.03
C SER A 14 6.07 1.61 -14.19
N LEU A 15 4.89 2.24 -14.21
CA LEU A 15 4.56 3.25 -15.21
C LEU A 15 5.40 4.53 -15.02
N LEU A 16 5.62 4.96 -13.78
CA LEU A 16 6.51 6.10 -13.50
C LEU A 16 7.95 5.78 -13.90
N GLN A 17 8.40 4.55 -13.65
CA GLN A 17 9.74 4.09 -14.06
C GLN A 17 9.96 4.20 -15.58
N LEU A 18 8.95 3.86 -16.39
CA LEU A 18 9.00 4.04 -17.84
C LEU A 18 9.07 5.52 -18.26
N LEU A 19 8.51 6.42 -17.46
CA LEU A 19 8.52 7.86 -17.72
C LEU A 19 9.77 8.56 -17.18
N LEU A 20 10.57 7.90 -16.37
CA LEU A 20 11.76 8.48 -15.71
C LEU A 20 12.67 9.26 -16.66
N PRO A 21 13.02 8.79 -17.90
CA PRO A 21 13.84 9.53 -18.83
C PRO A 21 13.26 10.90 -19.27
N TYR A 22 11.95 11.08 -19.09
CA TYR A 22 11.19 12.26 -19.51
C TYR A 22 10.81 13.19 -18.36
N PHE A 23 11.21 12.90 -17.11
CA PHE A 23 10.81 13.70 -15.95
C PHE A 23 11.24 15.16 -16.06
N SER A 24 12.37 15.47 -16.73
CA SER A 24 12.79 16.85 -16.98
C SER A 24 11.87 17.63 -17.92
N GLU A 25 11.06 16.93 -18.70
CA GLU A 25 10.15 17.51 -19.70
C GLU A 25 8.70 17.57 -19.18
N ILE A 26 8.38 16.81 -18.13
CA ILE A 26 7.01 16.71 -17.57
C ILE A 26 6.80 17.81 -16.53
N GLN A 27 5.74 18.61 -16.72
CA GLN A 27 5.31 19.63 -15.77
C GLN A 27 3.81 19.47 -15.46
N LEU A 28 3.48 19.21 -14.21
CA LEU A 28 2.11 18.97 -13.74
C LEU A 28 1.76 19.91 -12.57
N PRO A 29 1.77 21.25 -12.79
CA PRO A 29 1.59 22.23 -11.71
C PRO A 29 0.19 22.17 -11.09
N GLU A 30 -0.82 21.70 -11.84
CA GLU A 30 -2.21 21.57 -11.38
C GLU A 30 -2.51 20.25 -10.67
N LEU A 31 -1.57 19.30 -10.68
CA LEU A 31 -1.75 18.03 -9.99
C LEU A 31 -1.80 18.27 -8.48
N LYS A 32 -2.89 17.85 -7.83
CA LYS A 32 -3.13 17.96 -6.39
C LYS A 32 -2.82 16.67 -5.65
N TYR A 33 -3.13 15.54 -6.28
CA TYR A 33 -2.93 14.22 -5.69
C TYR A 33 -2.30 13.26 -6.69
N LEU A 34 -1.21 12.63 -6.29
CA LEU A 34 -0.64 11.46 -6.95
C LEU A 34 -0.84 10.25 -6.03
N ILE A 35 -1.63 9.30 -6.47
CA ILE A 35 -1.76 8.00 -5.83
C ILE A 35 -0.78 7.04 -6.49
N VAL A 36 0.09 6.40 -5.72
CA VAL A 36 0.90 5.27 -6.16
C VAL A 36 0.35 4.01 -5.53
N THR A 37 0.22 2.95 -6.31
CA THR A 37 -0.48 1.73 -5.89
C THR A 37 -0.15 0.54 -6.78
N ALA A 38 -0.64 -0.63 -6.41
CA ALA A 38 -0.52 -1.92 -7.11
C ALA A 38 0.85 -2.59 -7.03
N GLU A 39 1.91 -1.85 -6.78
CA GLU A 39 3.28 -2.35 -6.68
C GLU A 39 4.01 -1.63 -5.53
N ALA A 40 5.10 -2.22 -5.04
CA ALA A 40 5.96 -1.56 -4.06
C ALA A 40 6.57 -0.27 -4.65
N SER A 41 6.49 0.82 -3.91
CA SER A 41 6.92 2.14 -4.36
C SER A 41 8.33 2.45 -3.84
N ASP A 42 9.22 2.78 -4.78
CA ASP A 42 10.60 3.15 -4.48
C ASP A 42 10.73 4.64 -4.10
N VAL A 43 11.54 4.92 -3.07
CA VAL A 43 11.77 6.28 -2.56
C VAL A 43 12.43 7.17 -3.59
N GLU A 44 13.44 6.66 -4.32
CA GLU A 44 14.21 7.45 -5.28
C GLU A 44 13.35 7.84 -6.47
N LEU A 45 12.56 6.89 -6.99
CA LEU A 45 11.62 7.13 -8.09
C LEU A 45 10.63 8.24 -7.77
N LEU A 46 9.99 8.17 -6.59
CA LEU A 46 8.99 9.17 -6.21
C LEU A 46 9.62 10.53 -5.88
N SER A 47 10.81 10.54 -5.32
CA SER A 47 11.57 11.77 -5.09
C SER A 47 11.92 12.46 -6.40
N ALA A 48 12.33 11.70 -7.43
CA ALA A 48 12.58 12.23 -8.78
C ALA A 48 11.30 12.77 -9.42
N PHE A 49 10.17 12.06 -9.30
CA PHE A 49 8.89 12.50 -9.88
C PHE A 49 8.32 13.75 -9.18
N ARG A 50 8.71 14.02 -7.95
CA ARG A 50 8.21 15.20 -7.21
C ARG A 50 8.52 16.53 -7.92
N ALA A 51 9.63 16.61 -8.66
CA ALA A 51 9.95 17.77 -9.48
C ALA A 51 8.93 18.03 -10.60
N CYS A 52 8.29 16.98 -11.12
CA CYS A 52 7.26 17.09 -12.16
C CYS A 52 5.93 17.63 -11.59
N ALA A 53 5.65 17.42 -10.30
CA ALA A 53 4.38 17.76 -9.65
C ALA A 53 4.63 18.39 -8.27
N PRO A 54 5.21 19.62 -8.21
CA PRO A 54 5.70 20.22 -6.97
C PRO A 54 4.60 20.54 -5.96
N ASN A 55 3.36 20.73 -6.42
CA ASN A 55 2.21 21.07 -5.60
C ASN A 55 1.38 19.85 -5.14
N ALA A 56 1.73 18.66 -5.62
CA ALA A 56 0.93 17.46 -5.38
C ALA A 56 1.24 16.81 -4.01
N SER A 57 0.19 16.36 -3.36
CA SER A 57 0.27 15.41 -2.26
C SER A 57 0.44 14.01 -2.84
N PHE A 58 1.47 13.28 -2.38
CA PHE A 58 1.72 11.90 -2.80
C PHE A 58 1.21 10.94 -1.72
N VAL A 59 0.48 9.92 -2.14
CA VAL A 59 -0.09 8.91 -1.26
C VAL A 59 0.21 7.52 -1.80
N ASN A 60 0.80 6.65 -0.96
CA ASN A 60 0.94 5.25 -1.26
C ASN A 60 -0.28 4.49 -0.75
N LEU A 61 -1.02 3.82 -1.63
CA LEU A 61 -2.15 2.98 -1.28
C LEU A 61 -1.82 1.52 -1.51
N TYR A 62 -2.06 0.72 -0.49
CA TYR A 62 -1.85 -0.72 -0.56
C TYR A 62 -3.16 -1.48 -0.30
N GLY A 63 -3.30 -2.59 -1.00
CA GLY A 63 -4.32 -3.59 -0.76
C GLY A 63 -4.37 -4.63 -1.86
N PRO A 64 -4.59 -5.90 -1.50
CA PRO A 64 -4.82 -6.97 -2.45
C PRO A 64 -6.22 -6.89 -3.07
N THR A 65 -6.43 -7.57 -4.17
CA THR A 65 -7.75 -7.72 -4.81
C THR A 65 -8.78 -8.30 -3.83
N GLU A 66 -8.37 -9.24 -3.00
CA GLU A 66 -9.16 -9.90 -1.98
C GLU A 66 -9.63 -8.96 -0.85
N GLY A 67 -8.93 -7.84 -0.68
CA GLY A 67 -9.29 -6.74 0.23
C GLY A 67 -10.05 -5.60 -0.44
N THR A 68 -10.56 -5.78 -1.64
CA THR A 68 -11.28 -4.77 -2.45
C THR A 68 -10.44 -3.50 -2.67
N ILE A 69 -9.29 -3.69 -3.31
CA ILE A 69 -8.36 -2.69 -3.85
C ILE A 69 -7.48 -2.02 -2.78
N TYR A 70 -8.03 -1.25 -1.85
CA TYR A 70 -7.24 -0.46 -0.91
C TYR A 70 -7.60 -0.77 0.54
N CYS A 71 -6.59 -1.14 1.31
CA CYS A 71 -6.73 -1.47 2.73
C CYS A 71 -5.99 -0.49 3.63
N THR A 72 -4.86 0.05 3.16
CA THR A 72 -4.04 0.99 3.93
C THR A 72 -3.61 2.18 3.09
N ALA A 73 -3.23 3.27 3.76
CA ALA A 73 -2.72 4.48 3.14
C ALA A 73 -1.53 5.05 3.90
N TYR A 74 -0.53 5.51 3.14
CA TYR A 74 0.59 6.28 3.65
C TYR A 74 0.69 7.61 2.92
N GLN A 75 0.49 8.71 3.65
CA GLN A 75 0.76 10.05 3.14
C GLN A 75 2.27 10.24 3.07
N ILE A 76 2.84 10.36 1.86
CA ILE A 76 4.28 10.46 1.67
C ILE A 76 4.74 11.89 1.93
N PRO A 77 5.54 12.15 2.98
CA PRO A 77 6.03 13.48 3.30
C PRO A 77 6.93 14.04 2.19
N THR A 78 7.09 15.37 2.16
CA THR A 78 7.97 16.04 1.19
C THR A 78 9.45 15.95 1.54
N THR A 79 9.78 15.67 2.80
CA THR A 79 11.17 15.70 3.31
C THR A 79 11.74 14.30 3.52
N SER A 80 11.12 13.52 4.40
CA SER A 80 11.62 12.18 4.74
C SER A 80 10.43 11.24 4.86
N CYS A 81 10.43 10.17 4.11
CA CYS A 81 9.40 9.14 4.20
C CYS A 81 9.92 7.89 4.91
N LYS A 82 9.02 7.16 5.55
CA LYS A 82 9.31 5.86 6.15
C LYS A 82 9.44 4.83 5.04
N HIS A 83 10.48 4.02 5.13
CA HIS A 83 10.75 2.98 4.16
C HIS A 83 11.58 1.84 4.76
N HIS A 84 11.58 0.68 4.14
CA HIS A 84 12.51 -0.41 4.39
C HIS A 84 13.10 -0.88 3.07
N ASN A 85 14.43 -1.03 3.00
CA ASN A 85 15.16 -1.40 1.78
C ASN A 85 14.77 -0.57 0.53
N GLY A 86 14.52 0.73 0.69
CA GLY A 86 14.09 1.63 -0.38
C GLY A 86 12.59 1.62 -0.66
N MET A 87 11.83 0.63 -0.17
CA MET A 87 10.37 0.53 -0.38
C MET A 87 9.62 1.36 0.65
N ILE A 88 8.77 2.25 0.17
CA ILE A 88 7.98 3.19 0.99
C ILE A 88 6.94 2.43 1.83
N ALA A 89 6.72 2.88 3.07
CA ALA A 89 5.68 2.37 3.94
C ALA A 89 4.30 2.34 3.25
N ILE A 90 3.49 1.36 3.62
CA ILE A 90 2.09 1.25 3.18
C ILE A 90 1.11 1.90 4.16
N GLY A 91 1.62 2.39 5.29
CA GLY A 91 0.92 3.24 6.22
C GLY A 91 -0.08 2.55 7.12
N LYS A 92 -1.22 3.19 7.36
CA LYS A 92 -2.23 2.74 8.33
C LYS A 92 -3.48 2.21 7.63
N PRO A 93 -4.18 1.25 8.26
CA PRO A 93 -5.45 0.76 7.74
C PRO A 93 -6.51 1.87 7.70
N PHE A 94 -7.41 1.77 6.72
CA PHE A 94 -8.61 2.61 6.67
C PHE A 94 -9.55 2.31 7.82
N GLU A 95 -10.43 3.25 8.12
CA GLU A 95 -11.50 3.03 9.09
C GLU A 95 -12.36 1.82 8.71
N GLY A 96 -12.54 0.90 9.66
CA GLY A 96 -13.26 -0.35 9.44
C GLY A 96 -12.45 -1.47 8.81
N VAL A 97 -11.16 -1.27 8.61
CA VAL A 97 -10.19 -2.30 8.23
C VAL A 97 -9.27 -2.58 9.41
N ASP A 98 -9.13 -3.84 9.79
CA ASP A 98 -8.11 -4.28 10.73
C ASP A 98 -6.93 -4.86 9.95
N ALA A 99 -5.72 -4.48 10.33
CA ALA A 99 -4.47 -5.00 9.77
C ALA A 99 -3.57 -5.47 10.92
N LEU A 100 -3.23 -6.75 10.91
CA LEU A 100 -2.41 -7.38 11.95
C LEU A 100 -1.17 -8.01 11.32
N ILE A 101 -0.03 -7.87 11.98
CA ILE A 101 1.20 -8.57 11.58
C ILE A 101 1.29 -9.83 12.43
N MET A 102 1.27 -11.00 11.76
CA MET A 102 1.13 -12.30 12.41
C MET A 102 2.37 -13.15 12.19
N ASN A 103 2.77 -13.91 13.21
CA ASN A 103 3.79 -14.94 13.05
C ASN A 103 3.21 -16.23 12.43
N ASN A 104 4.06 -17.21 12.16
CA ASN A 104 3.67 -18.51 11.58
C ASN A 104 2.67 -19.32 12.43
N SER A 105 2.50 -18.98 13.70
CA SER A 105 1.54 -19.60 14.62
C SER A 105 0.19 -18.86 14.67
N GLY A 106 0.02 -17.79 13.88
CA GLY A 106 -1.18 -16.98 13.87
C GLY A 106 -1.32 -16.11 15.15
N ILE A 107 -0.19 -15.71 15.73
CA ILE A 107 -0.15 -14.81 16.90
C ILE A 107 0.40 -13.46 16.45
N PRO A 108 -0.24 -12.33 16.83
CA PRO A 108 0.28 -11.00 16.53
C PRO A 108 1.71 -10.81 17.08
N VAL A 109 2.58 -10.24 16.26
CA VAL A 109 3.96 -9.92 16.65
C VAL A 109 4.04 -8.55 17.33
N ALA A 110 5.15 -8.30 18.04
CA ALA A 110 5.40 -6.98 18.62
C ALA A 110 5.79 -5.95 17.55
N THR A 111 5.66 -4.67 17.90
CA THR A 111 6.12 -3.55 17.07
C THR A 111 7.59 -3.71 16.70
N GLY A 112 7.92 -3.59 15.41
CA GLY A 112 9.25 -3.76 14.86
C GLY A 112 9.61 -5.21 14.50
N GLU A 113 8.77 -6.19 14.84
CA GLU A 113 8.97 -7.58 14.43
C GLU A 113 8.29 -7.83 13.07
N THR A 114 8.95 -8.63 12.22
CA THR A 114 8.43 -9.02 10.92
C THR A 114 7.47 -10.21 11.04
N GLY A 115 6.35 -10.13 10.32
CA GLY A 115 5.38 -11.21 10.18
C GLY A 115 4.55 -11.04 8.91
N GLU A 116 3.61 -11.95 8.68
CA GLU A 116 2.68 -11.87 7.56
C GLU A 116 1.56 -10.86 7.87
N LEU A 117 1.27 -9.97 6.93
CA LEU A 117 0.15 -9.05 7.03
C LEU A 117 -1.17 -9.79 6.83
N TRP A 118 -2.05 -9.74 7.81
CA TRP A 118 -3.42 -10.23 7.75
C TRP A 118 -4.41 -9.06 7.79
N ILE A 119 -5.43 -9.11 6.93
CA ILE A 119 -6.41 -8.03 6.77
C ILE A 119 -7.81 -8.55 7.08
N SER A 120 -8.58 -7.82 7.88
CA SER A 120 -9.99 -8.06 8.14
C SER A 120 -10.81 -6.79 7.91
N GLY A 121 -12.11 -6.96 7.68
CA GLY A 121 -13.05 -5.87 7.47
C GLY A 121 -14.13 -6.24 6.46
N ARG A 122 -15.12 -5.35 6.33
CA ARG A 122 -16.28 -5.59 5.44
C ARG A 122 -15.91 -5.68 3.96
N GLN A 123 -14.74 -5.19 3.59
CA GLN A 123 -14.22 -5.18 2.23
C GLN A 123 -13.46 -6.45 1.84
N VAL A 124 -13.16 -7.33 2.81
CA VAL A 124 -12.51 -8.62 2.52
C VAL A 124 -13.51 -9.52 1.78
N MET A 125 -13.04 -10.18 0.72
CA MET A 125 -13.85 -11.07 -0.10
C MET A 125 -14.49 -12.20 0.72
N ASN A 126 -15.59 -12.77 0.23
CA ASN A 126 -16.22 -13.96 0.82
C ASN A 126 -15.55 -15.27 0.38
N GLY A 127 -14.68 -15.22 -0.63
CA GLY A 127 -13.96 -16.37 -1.16
C GLY A 127 -13.80 -16.34 -2.67
N TYR A 128 -13.02 -17.30 -3.19
CA TYR A 128 -12.82 -17.47 -4.62
C TYR A 128 -13.96 -18.26 -5.26
N TRP A 129 -14.44 -17.80 -6.40
CA TRP A 129 -15.50 -18.47 -7.16
C TRP A 129 -15.08 -19.90 -7.55
N ASN A 130 -15.94 -20.87 -7.23
CA ASN A 130 -15.70 -22.30 -7.48
C ASN A 130 -14.36 -22.87 -6.97
N ALA A 131 -13.73 -22.25 -5.98
CA ALA A 131 -12.44 -22.68 -5.43
C ALA A 131 -12.44 -22.67 -3.89
N PRO A 132 -13.25 -23.55 -3.24
CA PRO A 132 -13.40 -23.55 -1.79
C PRO A 132 -12.09 -23.92 -1.05
N GLU A 133 -11.27 -24.80 -1.62
CA GLU A 133 -10.01 -25.16 -0.98
C GLU A 133 -9.03 -23.99 -0.99
N LYS A 134 -8.89 -23.29 -2.12
CA LYS A 134 -8.08 -22.07 -2.19
C LYS A 134 -8.59 -20.98 -1.24
N THR A 135 -9.89 -20.87 -1.07
CA THR A 135 -10.52 -19.94 -0.11
C THR A 135 -10.10 -20.27 1.32
N LYS A 136 -10.14 -21.53 1.73
CA LYS A 136 -9.73 -21.99 3.07
C LYS A 136 -8.25 -21.77 3.37
N GLU A 137 -7.40 -21.79 2.35
CA GLU A 137 -5.95 -21.54 2.51
C GLU A 137 -5.64 -20.11 2.90
N CYS A 138 -6.45 -19.14 2.44
CA CYS A 138 -6.17 -17.72 2.61
C CYS A 138 -7.16 -16.98 3.53
N LEU A 139 -8.38 -17.50 3.76
CA LEU A 139 -9.34 -16.94 4.70
C LEU A 139 -9.35 -17.74 5.99
N ILE A 140 -8.98 -17.10 7.08
CA ILE A 140 -8.86 -17.70 8.42
C ILE A 140 -9.84 -17.03 9.38
N GLU A 141 -10.56 -17.82 10.15
CA GLU A 141 -11.36 -17.30 11.27
C GLU A 141 -10.44 -17.04 12.47
N GLY A 142 -10.38 -15.78 12.90
CA GLY A 142 -9.64 -15.38 14.09
C GLY A 142 -10.35 -15.79 15.39
N THR A 143 -9.61 -15.76 16.48
CA THR A 143 -10.16 -16.06 17.82
C THR A 143 -11.19 -15.03 18.29
N ASP A 144 -11.26 -13.89 17.66
CA ASP A 144 -12.22 -12.80 17.87
C ASP A 144 -13.50 -12.94 17.01
N GLY A 145 -13.62 -14.05 16.26
CA GLY A 145 -14.75 -14.33 15.38
C GLY A 145 -14.76 -13.53 14.07
N ARG A 146 -13.66 -12.85 13.73
CA ARG A 146 -13.51 -12.15 12.46
C ARG A 146 -12.83 -13.02 11.43
N THR A 147 -13.16 -12.81 10.16
CA THR A 147 -12.43 -13.44 9.04
C THR A 147 -11.27 -12.56 8.63
N TYR A 148 -10.09 -13.15 8.56
CA TYR A 148 -8.85 -12.51 8.11
C TYR A 148 -8.41 -13.11 6.77
N TYR A 149 -8.02 -12.23 5.86
CA TYR A 149 -7.31 -12.61 4.65
C TYR A 149 -5.79 -12.58 4.90
N LYS A 150 -5.14 -13.69 4.66
CA LYS A 150 -3.69 -13.85 4.68
C LYS A 150 -3.13 -13.33 3.37
N THR A 151 -2.38 -12.23 3.42
CA THR A 151 -1.91 -11.57 2.18
C THR A 151 -0.72 -12.27 1.55
N GLY A 152 0.07 -13.00 2.33
CA GLY A 152 1.38 -13.51 1.93
C GLY A 152 2.50 -12.47 2.00
N ASP A 153 2.17 -11.21 2.30
CA ASP A 153 3.12 -10.10 2.35
C ASP A 153 3.79 -10.02 3.72
N LEU A 154 5.12 -9.92 3.74
CA LEU A 154 5.90 -9.74 4.96
C LEU A 154 5.99 -8.25 5.29
N CYS A 155 5.56 -7.90 6.49
CA CYS A 155 5.51 -6.54 6.97
C CYS A 155 5.94 -6.44 8.43
N GLN A 156 6.20 -5.23 8.88
CA GLN A 156 6.35 -4.86 10.28
C GLN A 156 5.56 -3.59 10.57
N THR A 157 5.21 -3.34 11.83
CA THR A 157 4.60 -2.08 12.27
C THR A 157 5.64 -1.26 13.02
N ASP A 158 5.76 0.03 12.70
CA ASP A 158 6.64 0.94 13.45
C ASP A 158 5.96 1.50 14.72
N THR A 159 6.71 2.33 15.46
CA THR A 159 6.24 2.95 16.71
C THR A 159 5.10 3.94 16.52
N ASP A 160 4.89 4.47 15.32
CA ASP A 160 3.79 5.37 15.00
C ASP A 160 2.56 4.62 14.47
N GLY A 161 2.66 3.29 14.31
CA GLY A 161 1.62 2.42 13.81
C GLY A 161 1.54 2.36 12.29
N ASP A 162 2.57 2.84 11.57
CA ASP A 162 2.65 2.66 10.12
C ASP A 162 3.18 1.28 9.77
N ILE A 163 2.55 0.63 8.81
CA ILE A 163 2.95 -0.67 8.27
C ILE A 163 4.01 -0.45 7.21
N ILE A 164 5.10 -1.19 7.32
CA ILE A 164 6.24 -1.13 6.41
C ILE A 164 6.43 -2.52 5.79
N TYR A 165 6.54 -2.55 4.49
CA TYR A 165 6.80 -3.77 3.70
C TYR A 165 8.26 -4.21 3.91
N CYS A 166 8.51 -5.55 4.08
CA CYS A 166 9.83 -6.12 4.37
C CYS A 166 10.42 -6.92 3.21
#